data_175a1b83ef6b8fdd1fb878c560a00c70
#
_entry.id   175a1b83ef6b8fdd1fb878c560a00c70
#
_cell.length_a   1.000
_cell.length_b   1.000
_cell.length_c   1.000
_cell.angle_alpha   90.00
_cell.angle_beta   90.00
_cell.angle_gamma   90.00
#
_symmetry.space_group_name_H-M   'P 1'
#
loop_
_entity.id
_entity.type
_entity.pdbx_description
1 polymer ?
#
loop_
_entity_poly.entity_id
_entity_poly.type
_entity_poly.pdbx_seq_one_letter_code
_entity_poly.pdbx_strand_id
1 'polypeptide(L)'
;MGKPTGFQEFSRQTVAYRDPLTRIDDFDEILTAPDEDRLQTQAARCMDCGVPFCQSDTGCPINNLIPEWNDLIYDGRWQEALERLHRTNNFPEFTGRVCPAPCEGACVLGIIAPAVSIKNIENAIVDRGFSEGWIVAQPPATRTGKSVAIVGSGPAGLAAAAQLNKIGHQVTVYERADRIGGLLMYGIPNMKLDKQTVERRVNLLRDEGVTFVTRTHIGKPEDFPQGHVNQIMTERDQRLTFLDPTQLRKDFDALIMATGATRPFDPTARCPGRELSGIHSAMDFLTRNTKSLLDSQLTDNAGISAKDKHVIVIGGGDTGADCIGTSLRHGCRSVVNFELMNRPPVERAASNPWPAWPTIQRTDYAHAEAEAKHGADPRAYATLTKAFVGESGRLAGVKTIKVDWSKPDGRAPFTEIHGSEKLWPADLVFLATGFVGPEKTTPDLLGLNMQNPRGNWETIAAEHGAFTTSEPGVFAAGDCRRGQSLVVWAINEGRGAARAVDEYLMGYSTLPAPGITMASV
;
A
#
# COMPACT_ATOMS: atom_id res chain seq x y z
N MET A 1 -28.60 -14.79 -0.02
CA MET A 1 -28.60 -14.21 -1.38
C MET A 1 -29.58 -13.07 -1.39
N GLY A 2 -29.08 -11.81 -1.45
CA GLY A 2 -29.91 -10.61 -1.32
C GLY A 2 -31.03 -10.54 -2.36
N LYS A 3 -30.67 -10.45 -3.63
CA LYS A 3 -31.65 -10.45 -4.73
C LYS A 3 -31.12 -11.23 -5.92
N PRO A 4 -31.69 -12.39 -6.28
CA PRO A 4 -31.20 -13.26 -7.35
C PRO A 4 -31.02 -12.57 -8.71
N THR A 5 -31.84 -11.55 -8.98
CA THR A 5 -31.88 -10.79 -10.24
C THR A 5 -31.24 -9.40 -10.14
N GLY A 6 -30.70 -9.04 -8.97
CA GLY A 6 -30.21 -7.67 -8.71
C GLY A 6 -29.14 -7.19 -9.69
N PHE A 7 -28.26 -8.08 -10.16
CA PHE A 7 -27.24 -7.75 -11.17
C PHE A 7 -27.83 -7.42 -12.56
N GLN A 8 -29.05 -7.86 -12.86
CA GLN A 8 -29.77 -7.54 -14.09
C GLN A 8 -30.57 -6.24 -13.97
N GLU A 9 -31.05 -5.93 -12.75
CA GLU A 9 -31.93 -4.78 -12.49
C GLU A 9 -31.15 -3.50 -12.21
N PHE A 10 -30.02 -3.61 -11.52
CA PHE A 10 -29.23 -2.46 -11.12
C PHE A 10 -27.92 -2.37 -11.90
N SER A 11 -27.66 -1.23 -12.53
CA SER A 11 -26.36 -0.95 -13.13
C SER A 11 -25.27 -0.79 -12.06
N ARG A 12 -24.01 -1.10 -12.41
CA ARG A 12 -22.87 -0.85 -11.51
C ARG A 12 -22.71 0.64 -11.25
N GLN A 13 -22.64 1.01 -9.99
CA GLN A 13 -22.30 2.34 -9.53
C GLN A 13 -21.20 2.25 -8.46
N THR A 14 -20.36 3.26 -8.39
CA THR A 14 -19.34 3.41 -7.36
C THR A 14 -19.60 4.68 -6.55
N VAL A 15 -19.03 4.77 -5.36
CA VAL A 15 -18.97 6.05 -4.64
C VAL A 15 -18.20 7.04 -5.50
N ALA A 16 -18.76 8.20 -5.72
CA ALA A 16 -18.18 9.21 -6.58
C ALA A 16 -16.96 9.87 -5.93
N TYR A 17 -16.07 10.36 -6.75
CA TYR A 17 -15.03 11.30 -6.30
C TYR A 17 -15.60 12.73 -6.31
N ARG A 18 -15.08 13.58 -5.43
CA ARG A 18 -15.28 15.02 -5.48
C ARG A 18 -14.83 15.56 -6.84
N ASP A 19 -15.38 16.69 -7.26
CA ASP A 19 -15.00 17.32 -8.54
C ASP A 19 -13.46 17.51 -8.64
N PRO A 20 -12.80 17.14 -9.75
CA PRO A 20 -11.35 17.14 -9.86
C PRO A 20 -10.72 18.53 -9.72
N LEU A 21 -11.41 19.61 -10.13
CA LEU A 21 -10.87 20.96 -10.02
C LEU A 21 -11.02 21.56 -8.62
N THR A 22 -12.02 21.11 -7.85
CA THR A 22 -12.22 21.56 -6.48
C THR A 22 -11.41 20.76 -5.48
N ARG A 23 -11.28 19.44 -5.66
CA ARG A 23 -10.55 18.59 -4.70
C ARG A 23 -9.03 18.75 -4.73
N ILE A 24 -8.47 19.37 -5.78
CA ILE A 24 -7.03 19.70 -5.83
C ILE A 24 -6.64 20.92 -4.99
N ASP A 25 -7.62 21.64 -4.45
CA ASP A 25 -7.36 22.83 -3.60
C ASP A 25 -7.11 22.45 -2.13
N ASP A 26 -7.31 21.18 -1.75
CA ASP A 26 -7.12 20.67 -0.40
C ASP A 26 -6.48 19.27 -0.37
N PHE A 27 -6.23 18.75 0.84
CA PHE A 27 -5.73 17.40 1.08
C PHE A 27 -6.77 16.49 1.75
N ASP A 28 -8.04 16.86 1.72
CA ASP A 28 -9.13 16.03 2.24
C ASP A 28 -9.40 14.83 1.34
N GLU A 29 -10.04 13.78 1.87
CA GLU A 29 -10.33 12.56 1.10
C GLU A 29 -11.11 12.88 -0.18
N ILE A 30 -10.69 12.25 -1.26
CA ILE A 30 -11.24 12.48 -2.61
C ILE A 30 -12.63 11.87 -2.79
N LEU A 31 -13.03 10.91 -1.95
CA LEU A 31 -14.34 10.26 -2.02
C LEU A 31 -15.44 11.19 -1.45
N THR A 32 -16.61 11.16 -2.07
CA THR A 32 -17.82 11.74 -1.49
C THR A 32 -18.40 10.83 -0.40
N ALA A 33 -19.28 11.35 0.45
CA ALA A 33 -20.05 10.51 1.37
C ALA A 33 -20.84 9.44 0.59
N PRO A 34 -20.86 8.19 1.05
CA PRO A 34 -21.64 7.14 0.41
C PRO A 34 -23.14 7.37 0.61
N ASP A 35 -23.93 7.03 -0.41
CA ASP A 35 -25.40 6.97 -0.36
C ASP A 35 -25.81 5.54 0.03
N GLU A 36 -26.47 5.38 1.18
CA GLU A 36 -26.84 4.06 1.73
C GLU A 36 -27.80 3.28 0.83
N ASP A 37 -28.84 3.92 0.28
CA ASP A 37 -29.80 3.27 -0.60
C ASP A 37 -29.11 2.76 -1.86
N ARG A 38 -28.15 3.55 -2.37
CA ARG A 38 -27.31 3.14 -3.48
C ARG A 38 -26.45 1.95 -3.12
N LEU A 39 -25.81 1.94 -1.95
CA LEU A 39 -24.97 0.83 -1.52
C LEU A 39 -25.78 -0.47 -1.34
N GLN A 40 -27.02 -0.41 -0.84
CA GLN A 40 -27.91 -1.56 -0.76
C GLN A 40 -28.22 -2.13 -2.16
N THR A 41 -28.53 -1.27 -3.14
CA THR A 41 -28.74 -1.74 -4.53
C THR A 41 -27.46 -2.31 -5.17
N GLN A 42 -26.28 -1.76 -4.83
CA GLN A 42 -25.00 -2.31 -5.30
C GLN A 42 -24.69 -3.68 -4.66
N ALA A 43 -25.01 -3.87 -3.39
CA ALA A 43 -24.88 -5.15 -2.70
C ALA A 43 -25.77 -6.23 -3.32
N ALA A 44 -27.01 -5.86 -3.73
CA ALA A 44 -27.94 -6.75 -4.44
C ALA A 44 -27.36 -7.30 -5.76
N ARG A 45 -26.33 -6.68 -6.34
CA ARG A 45 -25.69 -7.16 -7.56
C ARG A 45 -24.83 -8.42 -7.35
N CYS A 46 -24.55 -8.80 -6.09
CA CYS A 46 -23.87 -10.05 -5.81
C CYS A 46 -24.78 -11.24 -6.10
N MET A 47 -24.37 -12.09 -7.05
CA MET A 47 -25.14 -13.30 -7.44
C MET A 47 -25.05 -14.45 -6.44
N ASP A 48 -24.22 -14.34 -5.41
CA ASP A 48 -23.84 -15.46 -4.55
C ASP A 48 -23.52 -16.73 -5.38
N CYS A 49 -22.50 -16.60 -6.22
CA CYS A 49 -22.23 -17.52 -7.33
C CYS A 49 -21.80 -18.94 -6.91
N GLY A 50 -21.76 -19.26 -5.61
CA GLY A 50 -21.39 -20.56 -5.07
C GLY A 50 -19.89 -20.90 -5.12
N VAL A 51 -19.15 -20.37 -6.10
CA VAL A 51 -17.69 -20.44 -6.20
C VAL A 51 -17.13 -19.03 -6.30
N PRO A 52 -16.97 -18.33 -5.16
CA PRO A 52 -16.65 -16.92 -5.14
C PRO A 52 -15.16 -16.65 -5.39
N PHE A 53 -14.75 -16.52 -6.64
CA PHE A 53 -13.38 -16.15 -7.00
C PHE A 53 -12.94 -14.81 -6.38
N CYS A 54 -13.87 -13.96 -6.00
CA CYS A 54 -13.57 -12.75 -5.22
C CYS A 54 -12.91 -13.05 -3.86
N GLN A 55 -13.06 -14.28 -3.33
CA GLN A 55 -12.44 -14.76 -2.08
C GLN A 55 -11.20 -15.64 -2.32
N SER A 56 -10.75 -15.78 -3.56
CA SER A 56 -9.59 -16.62 -3.90
C SER A 56 -8.29 -15.82 -3.97
N ASP A 57 -7.20 -16.50 -4.26
CA ASP A 57 -5.87 -15.91 -4.46
C ASP A 57 -5.81 -14.87 -5.59
N THR A 58 -6.63 -15.05 -6.61
CA THR A 58 -6.80 -14.07 -7.69
C THR A 58 -7.70 -12.91 -7.29
N GLY A 59 -8.41 -13.05 -6.16
CA GLY A 59 -9.31 -12.06 -5.56
C GLY A 59 -8.75 -11.49 -4.25
N CYS A 60 -9.46 -11.74 -3.14
CA CYS A 60 -9.09 -11.23 -1.82
C CYS A 60 -8.26 -12.27 -1.05
N PRO A 61 -6.95 -12.07 -0.84
CA PRO A 61 -6.09 -13.06 -0.20
C PRO A 61 -6.42 -13.32 1.28
N ILE A 62 -7.14 -12.43 1.95
CA ILE A 62 -7.64 -12.66 3.32
C ILE A 62 -8.99 -13.38 3.35
N ASN A 63 -9.48 -13.82 2.19
CA ASN A 63 -10.75 -14.55 2.05
C ASN A 63 -11.95 -13.80 2.66
N ASN A 64 -12.08 -12.51 2.38
CA ASN A 64 -13.22 -11.73 2.83
C ASN A 64 -14.54 -12.40 2.42
N LEU A 65 -15.47 -12.54 3.38
CA LEU A 65 -16.78 -13.18 3.20
C LEU A 65 -17.73 -12.30 2.39
N ILE A 66 -17.31 -11.98 1.16
CA ILE A 66 -17.91 -10.95 0.30
C ILE A 66 -19.37 -11.23 -0.04
N PRO A 67 -19.79 -12.45 -0.45
CA PRO A 67 -21.20 -12.73 -0.69
C PRO A 67 -22.06 -12.56 0.55
N GLU A 68 -21.56 -13.01 1.72
CA GLU A 68 -22.34 -12.95 2.97
C GLU A 68 -22.62 -11.52 3.41
N TRP A 69 -21.60 -10.64 3.44
CA TRP A 69 -21.84 -9.27 3.86
C TRP A 69 -22.55 -8.42 2.80
N ASN A 70 -22.46 -8.76 1.50
CA ASN A 70 -23.31 -8.13 0.48
C ASN A 70 -24.79 -8.45 0.70
N ASP A 71 -25.09 -9.71 1.05
CA ASP A 71 -26.45 -10.14 1.39
C ASP A 71 -27.03 -9.35 2.58
N LEU A 72 -26.24 -9.26 3.65
CA LEU A 72 -26.60 -8.52 4.85
C LEU A 72 -26.81 -7.01 4.57
N ILE A 73 -25.99 -6.40 3.72
CA ILE A 73 -26.14 -4.99 3.35
C ILE A 73 -27.42 -4.76 2.54
N TYR A 74 -27.73 -5.66 1.60
CA TYR A 74 -28.99 -5.57 0.87
C TYR A 74 -30.22 -5.61 1.80
N ASP A 75 -30.16 -6.44 2.84
CA ASP A 75 -31.22 -6.56 3.86
C ASP A 75 -31.19 -5.45 4.92
N GLY A 76 -30.25 -4.49 4.85
CA GLY A 76 -30.10 -3.41 5.82
C GLY A 76 -29.48 -3.83 7.16
N ARG A 77 -28.88 -5.02 7.26
CA ARG A 77 -28.29 -5.62 8.47
C ARG A 77 -26.81 -5.23 8.63
N TRP A 78 -26.56 -3.94 8.77
CA TRP A 78 -25.22 -3.36 8.73
C TRP A 78 -24.28 -3.86 9.84
N GLN A 79 -24.77 -4.01 11.07
CA GLN A 79 -23.96 -4.47 12.20
C GLN A 79 -23.51 -5.92 11.99
N GLU A 80 -24.37 -6.78 11.50
CA GLU A 80 -24.02 -8.16 11.20
C GLU A 80 -23.06 -8.25 10.00
N ALA A 81 -23.20 -7.37 9.01
CA ALA A 81 -22.23 -7.25 7.92
C ALA A 81 -20.85 -6.86 8.44
N LEU A 82 -20.76 -5.94 9.42
CA LEU A 82 -19.51 -5.58 10.07
C LEU A 82 -18.88 -6.76 10.82
N GLU A 83 -19.68 -7.55 11.53
CA GLU A 83 -19.20 -8.75 12.23
C GLU A 83 -18.63 -9.77 11.23
N ARG A 84 -19.29 -9.96 10.08
CA ARG A 84 -18.79 -10.82 9.00
C ARG A 84 -17.48 -10.32 8.42
N LEU A 85 -17.38 -9.02 8.15
CA LEU A 85 -16.20 -8.38 7.59
C LEU A 85 -14.99 -8.51 8.54
N HIS A 86 -15.17 -8.26 9.83
CA HIS A 86 -14.11 -8.34 10.84
C HIS A 86 -13.63 -9.77 11.13
N ARG A 87 -14.32 -10.81 10.69
CA ARG A 87 -13.81 -12.19 10.82
C ARG A 87 -12.53 -12.41 10.03
N THR A 88 -12.42 -11.80 8.87
CA THR A 88 -11.31 -11.99 7.93
C THR A 88 -10.41 -10.78 7.80
N ASN A 89 -10.95 -9.57 7.95
CA ASN A 89 -10.19 -8.33 7.78
C ASN A 89 -10.10 -7.54 9.09
N ASN A 90 -8.88 -7.29 9.57
CA ASN A 90 -8.67 -6.46 10.75
C ASN A 90 -8.90 -4.97 10.49
N PHE A 91 -8.69 -4.51 9.24
CA PHE A 91 -8.62 -3.09 8.89
C PHE A 91 -9.37 -2.76 7.58
N PRO A 92 -10.70 -2.95 7.56
CA PRO A 92 -11.48 -2.67 6.36
C PRO A 92 -11.43 -1.19 5.93
N GLU A 93 -11.19 -0.28 6.87
CA GLU A 93 -11.03 1.15 6.59
C GLU A 93 -9.78 1.45 5.75
N PHE A 94 -8.74 0.61 5.82
CA PHE A 94 -7.55 0.75 4.98
C PHE A 94 -7.76 0.06 3.63
N THR A 95 -8.23 -1.18 3.62
CA THR A 95 -8.48 -1.89 2.36
C THR A 95 -9.59 -1.24 1.56
N GLY A 96 -10.64 -0.78 2.18
CA GLY A 96 -11.75 -0.06 1.53
C GLY A 96 -11.32 1.24 0.84
N ARG A 97 -10.27 1.90 1.32
CA ARG A 97 -9.74 3.13 0.72
C ARG A 97 -8.63 2.88 -0.29
N VAL A 98 -7.61 2.06 0.07
CA VAL A 98 -6.36 2.01 -0.68
C VAL A 98 -6.05 0.68 -1.37
N CYS A 99 -6.85 -0.37 -1.16
CA CYS A 99 -6.70 -1.60 -1.92
C CYS A 99 -7.16 -1.39 -3.37
N PRO A 100 -6.40 -1.88 -4.38
CA PRO A 100 -6.85 -1.80 -5.77
C PRO A 100 -8.05 -2.71 -6.06
N ALA A 101 -8.49 -3.51 -5.08
CA ALA A 101 -9.64 -4.41 -5.14
C ALA A 101 -9.50 -5.54 -6.20
N PRO A 102 -8.51 -6.44 -6.06
CA PRO A 102 -8.42 -7.59 -6.96
C PRO A 102 -9.67 -8.47 -6.90
N CYS A 103 -10.40 -8.45 -5.78
CA CYS A 103 -11.70 -9.10 -5.63
C CYS A 103 -12.73 -8.65 -6.68
N GLU A 104 -12.77 -7.38 -7.05
CA GLU A 104 -13.62 -6.88 -8.14
C GLU A 104 -13.15 -7.40 -9.50
N GLY A 105 -11.84 -7.49 -9.72
CA GLY A 105 -11.25 -8.05 -10.94
C GLY A 105 -11.54 -9.54 -11.14
N ALA A 106 -11.64 -10.28 -10.04
CA ALA A 106 -11.93 -11.73 -10.02
C ALA A 106 -13.42 -12.05 -9.79
N CYS A 107 -14.29 -11.05 -9.63
CA CYS A 107 -15.73 -11.27 -9.46
C CYS A 107 -16.30 -12.04 -10.65
N VAL A 108 -17.01 -13.14 -10.38
CA VAL A 108 -17.63 -14.00 -11.42
C VAL A 108 -18.61 -13.22 -12.28
N LEU A 109 -19.35 -12.25 -11.70
CA LEU A 109 -20.21 -11.36 -12.47
C LEU A 109 -19.43 -10.61 -13.57
N GLY A 110 -18.15 -10.33 -13.34
CA GLY A 110 -17.27 -9.67 -14.30
C GLY A 110 -17.06 -10.40 -15.63
N ILE A 111 -17.52 -11.65 -15.76
CA ILE A 111 -17.50 -12.42 -17.01
C ILE A 111 -18.60 -11.95 -17.97
N ILE A 112 -19.76 -11.56 -17.45
CA ILE A 112 -20.99 -11.27 -18.22
C ILE A 112 -21.51 -9.84 -18.05
N ALA A 113 -21.13 -9.14 -16.97
CA ALA A 113 -21.57 -7.80 -16.64
C ALA A 113 -20.50 -7.07 -15.79
N PRO A 114 -20.58 -5.75 -15.59
CA PRO A 114 -19.68 -5.06 -14.67
C PRO A 114 -19.70 -5.65 -13.26
N ALA A 115 -18.54 -5.88 -12.67
CA ALA A 115 -18.38 -6.49 -11.35
C ALA A 115 -19.11 -5.74 -10.23
N VAL A 116 -19.32 -6.38 -9.08
CA VAL A 116 -19.86 -5.75 -7.86
C VAL A 116 -18.90 -4.67 -7.36
N SER A 117 -19.41 -3.57 -6.81
CA SER A 117 -18.63 -2.48 -6.19
C SER A 117 -18.19 -2.86 -4.76
N ILE A 118 -17.39 -3.92 -4.66
CA ILE A 118 -17.03 -4.59 -3.40
C ILE A 118 -16.33 -3.63 -2.44
N LYS A 119 -15.31 -2.93 -2.92
CA LYS A 119 -14.48 -2.04 -2.10
C LYS A 119 -15.28 -0.90 -1.47
N ASN A 120 -16.23 -0.31 -2.21
CA ASN A 120 -17.05 0.78 -1.69
C ASN A 120 -17.99 0.30 -0.57
N ILE A 121 -18.56 -0.91 -0.71
CA ILE A 121 -19.43 -1.51 0.31
C ILE A 121 -18.62 -1.84 1.55
N GLU A 122 -17.44 -2.46 1.40
CA GLU A 122 -16.50 -2.74 2.49
C GLU A 122 -16.18 -1.46 3.30
N ASN A 123 -15.82 -0.38 2.60
CA ASN A 123 -15.51 0.90 3.22
C ASN A 123 -16.70 1.47 4.01
N ALA A 124 -17.89 1.44 3.43
CA ALA A 124 -19.09 1.96 4.06
C ALA A 124 -19.48 1.17 5.32
N ILE A 125 -19.32 -0.17 5.31
CA ILE A 125 -19.59 -1.01 6.48
C ILE A 125 -18.74 -0.58 7.68
N VAL A 126 -17.43 -0.43 7.49
CA VAL A 126 -16.52 -0.10 8.59
C VAL A 126 -16.68 1.35 9.06
N ASP A 127 -16.87 2.30 8.13
CA ASP A 127 -17.04 3.69 8.51
C ASP A 127 -18.34 3.89 9.30
N ARG A 128 -19.43 3.21 8.90
CA ARG A 128 -20.67 3.17 9.69
C ARG A 128 -20.43 2.53 11.06
N GLY A 129 -19.69 1.43 11.12
CA GLY A 129 -19.37 0.77 12.40
C GLY A 129 -18.67 1.68 13.41
N PHE A 130 -17.80 2.57 12.94
CA PHE A 130 -17.20 3.58 13.79
C PHE A 130 -18.15 4.72 14.14
N SER A 131 -18.92 5.23 13.18
CA SER A 131 -19.84 6.35 13.41
C SER A 131 -20.98 6.00 14.37
N GLU A 132 -21.47 4.76 14.31
CA GLU A 132 -22.52 4.24 15.21
C GLU A 132 -21.96 3.73 16.55
N GLY A 133 -20.63 3.76 16.74
CA GLY A 133 -20.01 3.28 17.98
C GLY A 133 -20.06 1.75 18.17
N TRP A 134 -20.25 0.97 17.11
CA TRP A 134 -20.24 -0.51 17.19
C TRP A 134 -18.83 -1.06 17.34
N ILE A 135 -17.82 -0.33 16.84
CA ILE A 135 -16.41 -0.70 16.96
C ILE A 135 -15.85 -0.07 18.23
N VAL A 136 -15.65 -0.88 19.23
CA VAL A 136 -15.10 -0.51 20.54
C VAL A 136 -13.91 -1.39 20.90
N ALA A 137 -13.03 -0.90 21.77
CA ALA A 137 -11.89 -1.67 22.25
C ALA A 137 -12.34 -2.96 22.96
N GLN A 138 -11.70 -4.07 22.59
CA GLN A 138 -11.96 -5.40 23.14
C GLN A 138 -10.65 -6.00 23.69
N PRO A 139 -10.18 -5.53 24.87
CA PRO A 139 -8.98 -6.10 25.46
C PRO A 139 -9.18 -7.59 25.79
N PRO A 140 -8.14 -8.42 25.67
CA PRO A 140 -8.24 -9.84 25.96
C PRO A 140 -8.62 -10.09 27.42
N ALA A 141 -9.53 -11.02 27.66
CA ALA A 141 -9.99 -11.36 29.00
C ALA A 141 -8.87 -11.93 29.90
N THR A 142 -7.89 -12.60 29.31
CA THR A 142 -6.75 -13.21 30.01
C THR A 142 -5.47 -12.99 29.21
N ARG A 143 -4.33 -12.87 29.94
CA ARG A 143 -3.00 -12.79 29.34
C ARG A 143 -2.31 -14.15 29.41
N THR A 144 -1.60 -14.52 28.33
CA THR A 144 -0.87 -15.79 28.22
C THR A 144 0.44 -15.80 29.01
N GLY A 145 0.93 -14.63 29.42
CA GLY A 145 2.25 -14.47 30.03
C GLY A 145 3.40 -14.47 28.99
N LYS A 146 3.08 -14.58 27.69
CA LYS A 146 4.06 -14.52 26.61
C LYS A 146 4.15 -13.11 26.02
N SER A 147 5.36 -12.72 25.63
CA SER A 147 5.69 -11.40 25.08
C SER A 147 6.20 -11.50 23.64
N VAL A 148 5.71 -10.60 22.77
CA VAL A 148 6.10 -10.56 21.37
C VAL A 148 6.50 -9.13 20.99
N ALA A 149 7.68 -8.97 20.41
CA ALA A 149 8.11 -7.73 19.78
C ALA A 149 7.82 -7.76 18.27
N ILE A 150 7.33 -6.64 17.75
CA ILE A 150 7.10 -6.46 16.31
C ILE A 150 7.90 -5.25 15.85
N VAL A 151 8.74 -5.44 14.84
CA VAL A 151 9.56 -4.37 14.24
C VAL A 151 8.90 -3.86 12.98
N GLY A 152 8.35 -2.66 13.06
CA GLY A 152 7.59 -2.00 12.00
C GLY A 152 6.08 -1.99 12.25
N SER A 153 5.48 -0.82 12.08
CA SER A 153 4.05 -0.56 12.36
C SER A 153 3.19 -0.44 11.09
N GLY A 154 3.68 -0.91 9.94
CA GLY A 154 2.87 -0.98 8.72
C GLY A 154 1.71 -1.98 8.83
N PRO A 155 0.90 -2.17 7.77
CA PRO A 155 -0.27 -3.05 7.80
C PRO A 155 0.01 -4.46 8.30
N ALA A 156 1.17 -5.05 7.96
CA ALA A 156 1.57 -6.37 8.42
C ALA A 156 1.81 -6.40 9.94
N GLY A 157 2.59 -5.42 10.44
CA GLY A 157 2.87 -5.32 11.88
C GLY A 157 1.61 -5.05 12.71
N LEU A 158 0.73 -4.15 12.24
CA LEU A 158 -0.55 -3.87 12.90
C LEU A 158 -1.47 -5.09 12.92
N ALA A 159 -1.54 -5.85 11.81
CA ALA A 159 -2.37 -7.06 11.74
C ALA A 159 -1.84 -8.16 12.67
N ALA A 160 -0.51 -8.34 12.73
CA ALA A 160 0.11 -9.25 13.67
C ALA A 160 -0.17 -8.83 15.12
N ALA A 161 -0.02 -7.54 15.42
CA ALA A 161 -0.29 -7.00 16.76
C ALA A 161 -1.74 -7.23 17.21
N ALA A 162 -2.70 -6.93 16.33
CA ALA A 162 -4.12 -7.14 16.61
C ALA A 162 -4.44 -8.59 16.93
N GLN A 163 -3.93 -9.54 16.12
CA GLN A 163 -4.20 -10.97 16.30
C GLN A 163 -3.55 -11.52 17.58
N LEU A 164 -2.29 -11.22 17.82
CA LEU A 164 -1.56 -11.68 19.00
C LEU A 164 -2.11 -11.09 20.30
N ASN A 165 -2.44 -9.80 20.30
CA ASN A 165 -3.07 -9.16 21.45
C ASN A 165 -4.44 -9.77 21.75
N LYS A 166 -5.26 -10.03 20.73
CA LYS A 166 -6.61 -10.60 20.87
C LYS A 166 -6.62 -11.94 21.62
N ILE A 167 -5.60 -12.78 21.41
CA ILE A 167 -5.48 -14.09 22.10
C ILE A 167 -4.71 -14.00 23.42
N GLY A 168 -4.29 -12.81 23.83
CA GLY A 168 -3.76 -12.55 25.16
C GLY A 168 -2.24 -12.41 25.28
N HIS A 169 -1.47 -12.43 24.18
CA HIS A 169 -0.03 -12.14 24.26
C HIS A 169 0.21 -10.67 24.60
N GLN A 170 1.33 -10.37 25.26
CA GLN A 170 1.81 -9.02 25.46
C GLN A 170 2.56 -8.58 24.20
N VAL A 171 2.05 -7.56 23.51
CA VAL A 171 2.58 -7.13 22.21
C VAL A 171 3.17 -5.73 22.32
N THR A 172 4.42 -5.58 21.88
CA THR A 172 5.09 -4.29 21.71
C THR A 172 5.48 -4.09 20.27
N VAL A 173 4.99 -3.01 19.64
CA VAL A 173 5.32 -2.62 18.26
C VAL A 173 6.31 -1.48 18.30
N TYR A 174 7.47 -1.68 17.71
CA TYR A 174 8.52 -0.68 17.55
C TYR A 174 8.45 -0.02 16.19
N GLU A 175 8.42 1.30 16.18
CA GLU A 175 8.37 2.12 14.97
C GLU A 175 9.45 3.20 15.01
N ARG A 176 10.26 3.30 13.96
CA ARG A 176 11.31 4.33 13.86
C ARG A 176 10.76 5.72 13.58
N ALA A 177 9.60 5.82 12.91
CA ALA A 177 8.92 7.09 12.72
C ALA A 177 8.28 7.60 14.01
N ASP A 178 7.87 8.85 14.00
CA ASP A 178 7.19 9.49 15.14
C ASP A 178 5.70 9.14 15.24
N ARG A 179 5.13 8.57 14.17
CA ARG A 179 3.73 8.12 14.10
C ARG A 179 3.66 6.67 13.61
N ILE A 180 2.66 5.96 14.11
CA ILE A 180 2.37 4.57 13.77
C ILE A 180 1.62 4.49 12.44
N GLY A 181 1.90 3.45 11.63
CA GLY A 181 1.16 3.14 10.42
C GLY A 181 2.02 2.83 9.19
N GLY A 182 3.34 3.05 9.25
CA GLY A 182 4.24 2.84 8.11
C GLY A 182 3.78 3.62 6.88
N LEU A 183 3.60 2.93 5.73
CA LEU A 183 3.13 3.58 4.50
C LEU A 183 1.69 4.10 4.58
N LEU A 184 0.83 3.56 5.44
CA LEU A 184 -0.51 4.11 5.69
C LEU A 184 -0.43 5.54 6.25
N MET A 185 0.57 5.80 7.08
CA MET A 185 0.79 7.11 7.68
C MET A 185 1.53 8.05 6.74
N TYR A 186 2.70 7.64 6.25
CA TYR A 186 3.62 8.56 5.55
C TYR A 186 3.80 8.30 4.05
N GLY A 187 3.43 7.10 3.55
CA GLY A 187 3.58 6.78 2.13
C GLY A 187 2.40 7.21 1.27
N ILE A 188 1.20 6.91 1.74
CA ILE A 188 -0.06 7.23 1.05
C ILE A 188 -0.44 8.68 1.43
N PRO A 189 -0.75 9.57 0.48
CA PRO A 189 -1.11 10.95 0.79
C PRO A 189 -2.48 11.04 1.49
N ASN A 190 -2.70 12.16 2.23
CA ASN A 190 -3.90 12.35 3.06
C ASN A 190 -5.20 12.30 2.24
N MET A 191 -5.18 12.87 1.02
CA MET A 191 -6.36 12.88 0.14
C MET A 191 -6.81 11.46 -0.31
N LYS A 192 -5.97 10.44 -0.17
CA LYS A 192 -6.32 9.05 -0.48
C LYS A 192 -6.66 8.24 0.77
N LEU A 193 -6.07 8.59 1.90
CA LEU A 193 -6.31 8.00 3.22
C LEU A 193 -6.09 9.05 4.30
N ASP A 194 -7.16 9.53 4.89
CA ASP A 194 -7.10 10.48 6.02
C ASP A 194 -6.34 9.86 7.20
N LYS A 195 -5.38 10.61 7.74
CA LYS A 195 -4.54 10.12 8.84
C LYS A 195 -5.29 9.97 10.16
N GLN A 196 -6.40 10.68 10.34
CA GLN A 196 -7.31 10.45 11.47
C GLN A 196 -7.91 9.03 11.44
N THR A 197 -8.18 8.47 10.24
CA THR A 197 -8.61 7.07 10.10
C THR A 197 -7.53 6.10 10.59
N VAL A 198 -6.25 6.38 10.29
CA VAL A 198 -5.13 5.57 10.79
C VAL A 198 -4.98 5.70 12.31
N GLU A 199 -5.00 6.93 12.81
CA GLU A 199 -4.88 7.22 14.25
C GLU A 199 -6.04 6.62 15.05
N ARG A 200 -7.26 6.67 14.54
CA ARG A 200 -8.45 6.06 15.15
C ARG A 200 -8.23 4.56 15.39
N ARG A 201 -7.72 3.83 14.38
CA ARG A 201 -7.42 2.39 14.52
C ARG A 201 -6.26 2.12 15.47
N VAL A 202 -5.20 2.90 15.41
CA VAL A 202 -4.05 2.78 16.32
C VAL A 202 -4.46 3.01 17.77
N ASN A 203 -5.31 4.01 18.03
CA ASN A 203 -5.84 4.29 19.37
C ASN A 203 -6.69 3.12 19.88
N LEU A 204 -7.56 2.55 19.03
CA LEU A 204 -8.33 1.36 19.39
C LEU A 204 -7.42 0.20 19.80
N LEU A 205 -6.37 -0.11 19.03
CA LEU A 205 -5.41 -1.16 19.39
C LEU A 205 -4.63 -0.84 20.68
N ARG A 206 -4.35 0.43 20.95
CA ARG A 206 -3.72 0.87 22.21
C ARG A 206 -4.66 0.64 23.38
N ASP A 207 -5.93 0.98 23.23
CA ASP A 207 -6.96 0.76 24.26
C ASP A 207 -7.22 -0.73 24.51
N GLU A 208 -6.99 -1.58 23.51
CA GLU A 208 -6.99 -3.05 23.63
C GLU A 208 -5.75 -3.62 24.33
N GLY A 209 -4.72 -2.80 24.54
CA GLY A 209 -3.52 -3.17 25.29
C GLY A 209 -2.28 -3.45 24.46
N VAL A 210 -2.24 -3.07 23.17
CA VAL A 210 -1.00 -3.08 22.36
C VAL A 210 -0.12 -1.90 22.77
N THR A 211 1.15 -2.17 23.07
CA THR A 211 2.14 -1.13 23.36
C THR A 211 2.80 -0.66 22.05
N PHE A 212 2.81 0.64 21.80
CA PHE A 212 3.48 1.26 20.66
C PHE A 212 4.66 2.12 21.13
N VAL A 213 5.84 1.86 20.59
CA VAL A 213 7.07 2.59 20.88
C VAL A 213 7.57 3.23 19.59
N THR A 214 7.32 4.53 19.44
CA THR A 214 7.75 5.33 18.30
C THR A 214 9.16 5.88 18.47
N ARG A 215 9.74 6.47 17.41
CA ARG A 215 11.10 7.03 17.41
C ARG A 215 12.15 6.02 17.87
N THR A 216 11.95 4.75 17.55
CA THR A 216 12.82 3.67 17.99
C THR A 216 13.28 2.84 16.79
N HIS A 217 14.55 2.98 16.48
CA HIS A 217 15.21 2.20 15.44
C HIS A 217 15.79 0.91 16.05
N ILE A 218 15.46 -0.24 15.46
CA ILE A 218 16.03 -1.52 15.83
C ILE A 218 17.32 -1.73 15.02
N GLY A 219 18.45 -1.43 15.63
CA GLY A 219 19.77 -1.37 15.00
C GLY A 219 20.71 -0.47 15.79
N LYS A 220 21.88 -0.18 15.24
CA LYS A 220 22.88 0.70 15.86
C LYS A 220 22.87 2.09 15.20
N PRO A 221 23.35 3.14 15.91
CA PRO A 221 23.44 4.49 15.34
C PRO A 221 24.26 4.55 14.05
N GLU A 222 25.39 3.84 14.01
CA GLU A 222 26.29 3.78 12.85
C GLU A 222 25.68 3.05 11.65
N ASP A 223 24.71 2.18 11.90
CA ASP A 223 24.02 1.38 10.89
C ASP A 223 22.70 2.05 10.44
N PHE A 224 22.40 3.25 10.93
CA PHE A 224 21.14 3.95 10.61
C PHE A 224 21.04 4.20 9.11
N PRO A 225 20.06 3.57 8.43
CA PRO A 225 20.06 3.60 6.97
C PRO A 225 19.71 5.00 6.45
N GLN A 226 20.37 5.37 5.36
CA GLN A 226 20.03 6.59 4.63
C GLN A 226 18.75 6.36 3.83
N GLY A 227 17.75 7.19 4.04
CA GLY A 227 16.48 7.08 3.34
C GLY A 227 15.49 8.16 3.76
N HIS A 228 14.42 8.26 3.00
CA HIS A 228 13.43 9.35 3.14
C HIS A 228 12.89 9.55 4.57
N VAL A 229 12.43 8.49 5.23
CA VAL A 229 11.88 8.60 6.61
C VAL A 229 12.97 8.88 7.61
N ASN A 230 14.08 8.17 7.51
CA ASN A 230 15.19 8.31 8.42
C ASN A 230 15.81 9.71 8.34
N GLN A 231 15.98 10.25 7.13
CA GLN A 231 16.51 11.58 6.91
C GLN A 231 15.59 12.66 7.52
N ILE A 232 14.27 12.54 7.34
CA ILE A 232 13.31 13.46 7.95
C ILE A 232 13.38 13.40 9.47
N MET A 233 13.46 12.21 10.06
CA MET A 233 13.58 12.02 11.50
C MET A 233 14.86 12.64 12.04
N THR A 234 16.00 12.43 11.36
CA THR A 234 17.30 12.98 11.75
C THR A 234 17.32 14.50 11.67
N GLU A 235 16.72 15.09 10.65
CA GLU A 235 16.70 16.54 10.48
C GLU A 235 15.78 17.26 11.47
N ARG A 236 14.67 16.65 11.87
CA ARG A 236 13.62 17.30 12.66
C ARG A 236 13.49 16.84 14.09
N ASP A 237 13.77 15.57 14.37
CA ASP A 237 13.64 14.99 15.69
C ASP A 237 14.90 14.17 16.05
N GLN A 238 15.83 14.80 16.74
CA GLN A 238 17.10 14.19 17.16
C GLN A 238 16.93 13.17 18.30
N ARG A 239 15.71 12.90 18.77
CA ARG A 239 15.42 11.98 19.88
C ARG A 239 15.12 10.56 19.42
N LEU A 240 15.92 10.03 18.49
CA LEU A 240 15.85 8.62 18.12
C LEU A 240 16.46 7.75 19.21
N THR A 241 15.77 6.70 19.58
CA THR A 241 16.27 5.61 20.42
C THR A 241 16.77 4.49 19.53
N PHE A 242 17.89 3.88 19.90
CA PHE A 242 18.47 2.73 19.21
C PHE A 242 18.45 1.53 20.12
N LEU A 243 17.90 0.41 19.65
CA LEU A 243 17.88 -0.85 20.38
C LEU A 243 18.60 -1.92 19.57
N ASP A 244 19.46 -2.66 20.25
CA ASP A 244 20.16 -3.80 19.65
C ASP A 244 19.15 -4.92 19.35
N PRO A 245 19.03 -5.37 18.09
CA PRO A 245 18.09 -6.41 17.72
C PRO A 245 18.38 -7.76 18.40
N THR A 246 19.65 -8.05 18.73
CA THR A 246 20.02 -9.28 19.43
C THR A 246 19.61 -9.26 20.90
N GLN A 247 19.63 -8.08 21.53
CA GLN A 247 19.11 -7.91 22.87
C GLN A 247 17.59 -7.96 22.86
N LEU A 248 16.94 -7.28 21.90
CA LEU A 248 15.49 -7.34 21.74
C LEU A 248 14.99 -8.78 21.58
N ARG A 249 15.72 -9.61 20.79
CA ARG A 249 15.39 -11.04 20.64
C ARG A 249 15.45 -11.82 21.97
N LYS A 250 16.33 -11.44 22.90
CA LYS A 250 16.45 -12.09 24.22
C LYS A 250 15.38 -11.62 25.21
N ASP A 251 14.94 -10.38 25.08
CA ASP A 251 13.98 -9.76 26.00
C ASP A 251 12.53 -10.18 25.74
N PHE A 252 12.25 -10.76 24.56
CA PHE A 252 10.93 -11.21 24.14
C PHE A 252 10.92 -12.70 23.79
N ASP A 253 9.78 -13.37 24.04
CA ASP A 253 9.60 -14.77 23.69
C ASP A 253 9.63 -15.00 22.16
N ALA A 254 9.15 -14.04 21.37
CA ALA A 254 9.23 -14.06 19.89
C ALA A 254 9.38 -12.66 19.30
N LEU A 255 9.92 -12.60 18.07
CA LEU A 255 10.12 -11.37 17.30
C LEU A 255 9.51 -11.49 15.91
N ILE A 256 8.77 -10.49 15.45
CA ILE A 256 8.26 -10.40 14.07
C ILE A 256 8.93 -9.23 13.34
N MET A 257 9.58 -9.53 12.22
CA MET A 257 10.08 -8.54 11.27
C MET A 257 8.95 -8.15 10.31
N ALA A 258 8.48 -6.90 10.39
CA ALA A 258 7.43 -6.32 9.56
C ALA A 258 7.85 -4.96 8.98
N THR A 259 9.14 -4.84 8.63
CA THR A 259 9.83 -3.59 8.27
C THR A 259 9.48 -3.04 6.88
N GLY A 260 8.70 -3.80 6.09
CA GLY A 260 8.32 -3.41 4.74
C GLY A 260 9.47 -3.53 3.73
N ALA A 261 9.25 -3.01 2.52
CA ALA A 261 10.27 -2.89 1.46
C ALA A 261 10.54 -1.39 1.25
N THR A 262 11.68 -0.92 1.74
CA THR A 262 11.99 0.51 1.84
C THR A 262 13.14 0.96 0.93
N ARG A 263 13.92 0.02 0.36
CA ARG A 263 14.97 0.36 -0.60
C ARG A 263 14.37 0.60 -1.98
N PRO A 264 14.45 1.83 -2.52
CA PRO A 264 13.86 2.14 -3.82
C PRO A 264 14.64 1.46 -4.96
N PHE A 265 13.92 1.09 -6.02
CA PHE A 265 14.53 0.72 -7.29
C PHE A 265 14.76 1.98 -8.13
N ASP A 266 15.99 2.19 -8.59
CA ASP A 266 16.34 3.30 -9.48
C ASP A 266 16.88 2.79 -10.82
N PRO A 267 16.01 2.65 -11.85
CA PRO A 267 16.45 2.24 -13.18
C PRO A 267 17.27 3.32 -13.89
N THR A 268 17.30 4.54 -13.37
CA THR A 268 18.04 5.68 -13.93
C THR A 268 19.39 5.93 -13.26
N ALA A 269 19.80 5.09 -12.31
CA ALA A 269 21.03 5.28 -11.53
C ALA A 269 22.30 5.45 -12.37
N ARG A 270 22.32 4.94 -13.61
CA ARG A 270 23.43 5.06 -14.56
C ARG A 270 23.18 6.11 -15.66
N CYS A 271 22.07 6.82 -15.61
CA CYS A 271 21.79 7.88 -16.60
C CYS A 271 22.68 9.10 -16.33
N PRO A 272 23.26 9.70 -17.37
CA PRO A 272 23.98 10.96 -17.23
C PRO A 272 23.11 12.02 -16.56
N GLY A 273 23.68 12.79 -15.62
CA GLY A 273 22.99 13.84 -14.89
C GLY A 273 22.12 13.36 -13.73
N ARG A 274 22.17 12.07 -13.33
CA ARG A 274 21.40 11.53 -12.20
C ARG A 274 21.70 12.23 -10.87
N GLU A 275 22.90 12.80 -10.74
CA GLU A 275 23.38 13.54 -9.58
C GLU A 275 22.82 14.96 -9.45
N LEU A 276 22.11 15.48 -10.46
CA LEU A 276 21.53 16.82 -10.43
C LEU A 276 20.49 16.96 -9.31
N SER A 277 20.48 18.10 -8.65
CA SER A 277 19.45 18.44 -7.67
C SER A 277 18.08 18.60 -8.35
N GLY A 278 17.01 18.14 -7.68
CA GLY A 278 15.65 18.12 -8.22
C GLY A 278 15.17 16.72 -8.62
N ILE A 279 16.02 15.68 -8.48
CA ILE A 279 15.66 14.29 -8.75
C ILE A 279 15.54 13.54 -7.42
N HIS A 280 14.33 13.14 -7.07
CA HIS A 280 14.01 12.54 -5.77
C HIS A 280 13.33 11.18 -5.92
N SER A 281 13.40 10.33 -4.89
CA SER A 281 12.49 9.19 -4.81
C SER A 281 11.06 9.68 -4.57
N ALA A 282 10.07 8.97 -5.08
CA ALA A 282 8.66 9.26 -4.82
C ALA A 282 8.37 9.31 -3.31
N MET A 283 8.94 8.36 -2.56
CA MET A 283 8.70 8.28 -1.13
C MET A 283 9.29 9.45 -0.35
N ASP A 284 10.43 9.99 -0.76
CA ASP A 284 11.00 11.20 -0.15
C ASP A 284 10.02 12.39 -0.29
N PHE A 285 9.46 12.57 -1.48
CA PHE A 285 8.44 13.59 -1.74
C PHE A 285 7.18 13.38 -0.92
N LEU A 286 6.57 12.20 -1.01
CA LEU A 286 5.28 11.90 -0.35
C LEU A 286 5.40 11.92 1.17
N THR A 287 6.49 11.37 1.73
CA THR A 287 6.71 11.34 3.17
C THR A 287 6.91 12.74 3.74
N ARG A 288 7.76 13.57 3.09
CA ARG A 288 7.99 14.95 3.50
C ARG A 288 6.72 15.79 3.40
N ASN A 289 5.96 15.63 2.32
CA ASN A 289 4.68 16.32 2.16
C ASN A 289 3.71 15.96 3.30
N THR A 290 3.49 14.67 3.54
CA THR A 290 2.55 14.22 4.57
C THR A 290 2.99 14.66 5.96
N LYS A 291 4.29 14.56 6.27
CA LYS A 291 4.81 15.02 7.56
C LYS A 291 4.65 16.54 7.74
N SER A 292 4.99 17.32 6.73
CA SER A 292 4.81 18.79 6.76
C SER A 292 3.33 19.17 6.87
N LEU A 293 2.45 18.46 6.16
CA LEU A 293 1.00 18.67 6.26
C LEU A 293 0.50 18.44 7.69
N LEU A 294 0.87 17.31 8.31
CA LEU A 294 0.42 16.95 9.66
C LEU A 294 1.04 17.80 10.77
N ASP A 295 2.29 18.22 10.62
CA ASP A 295 3.01 18.96 11.65
C ASP A 295 2.72 20.45 11.62
N SER A 296 2.43 21.02 10.45
CA SER A 296 2.41 22.47 10.25
C SER A 296 1.43 22.96 9.19
N GLN A 297 0.61 22.10 8.60
CA GLN A 297 -0.23 22.43 7.43
C GLN A 297 0.61 23.06 6.29
N LEU A 298 1.77 22.48 6.02
CA LEU A 298 2.75 22.88 5.00
C LEU A 298 3.42 24.26 5.20
N THR A 299 3.28 24.87 6.37
CA THR A 299 3.86 26.21 6.63
C THR A 299 5.34 26.16 7.03
N ASP A 300 5.88 24.99 7.37
CA ASP A 300 7.26 24.80 7.81
C ASP A 300 8.30 24.78 6.68
N ASN A 301 7.86 24.78 5.43
CA ASN A 301 8.69 24.70 4.22
C ASN A 301 9.69 23.52 4.20
N ALA A 302 9.42 22.46 4.94
CA ALA A 302 10.32 21.30 5.06
C ALA A 302 10.04 20.23 4.01
N GLY A 303 8.94 20.35 3.27
CA GLY A 303 8.60 19.51 2.14
C GLY A 303 9.37 19.86 0.86
N ILE A 304 9.33 18.96 -0.12
CA ILE A 304 9.76 19.25 -1.48
C ILE A 304 8.60 19.97 -2.18
N SER A 305 8.76 21.25 -2.51
CA SER A 305 7.67 22.02 -3.13
C SER A 305 7.66 21.86 -4.65
N ALA A 306 6.52 21.44 -5.20
CA ALA A 306 6.26 21.38 -6.64
C ALA A 306 5.61 22.69 -7.18
N LYS A 307 5.40 23.70 -6.34
CA LYS A 307 4.75 24.95 -6.74
C LYS A 307 5.50 25.62 -7.88
N ASP A 308 4.76 26.00 -8.92
CA ASP A 308 5.24 26.70 -10.14
C ASP A 308 6.33 25.95 -10.91
N LYS A 309 6.47 24.62 -10.71
CA LYS A 309 7.50 23.79 -11.33
C LYS A 309 6.97 22.89 -12.43
N HIS A 310 7.83 22.55 -13.39
CA HIS A 310 7.62 21.47 -14.33
C HIS A 310 8.01 20.14 -13.64
N VAL A 311 7.04 19.25 -13.47
CA VAL A 311 7.20 17.97 -12.75
C VAL A 311 7.17 16.83 -13.73
N ILE A 312 8.10 15.89 -13.59
CA ILE A 312 8.08 14.59 -14.28
C ILE A 312 8.01 13.49 -13.24
N VAL A 313 7.08 12.56 -13.42
CA VAL A 313 6.98 11.33 -12.61
C VAL A 313 7.40 10.15 -13.48
N ILE A 314 8.37 9.35 -13.03
CA ILE A 314 8.82 8.15 -13.74
C ILE A 314 8.26 6.93 -13.04
N GLY A 315 7.36 6.20 -13.72
CA GLY A 315 6.64 5.03 -13.22
C GLY A 315 5.15 5.30 -13.03
N GLY A 316 4.32 4.34 -13.43
CA GLY A 316 2.87 4.49 -13.60
C GLY A 316 1.99 3.75 -12.61
N GLY A 317 2.55 3.28 -11.50
CA GLY A 317 1.75 2.65 -10.44
C GLY A 317 1.06 3.66 -9.51
N ASP A 318 0.37 3.15 -8.49
CA ASP A 318 -0.35 3.98 -7.48
C ASP A 318 0.54 5.07 -6.87
N THR A 319 1.82 4.76 -6.59
CA THR A 319 2.78 5.74 -6.07
C THR A 319 3.03 6.89 -7.06
N GLY A 320 3.05 6.59 -8.37
CA GLY A 320 3.17 7.62 -9.41
C GLY A 320 1.93 8.52 -9.44
N ALA A 321 0.73 7.93 -9.37
CA ALA A 321 -0.52 8.68 -9.27
C ALA A 321 -0.54 9.59 -8.02
N ASP A 322 -0.06 9.09 -6.89
CA ASP A 322 0.04 9.86 -5.64
C ASP A 322 1.02 11.06 -5.77
N CYS A 323 2.13 10.89 -6.48
CA CYS A 323 3.05 12.00 -6.80
C CYS A 323 2.41 13.04 -7.72
N ILE A 324 1.63 12.61 -8.73
CA ILE A 324 0.89 13.51 -9.63
C ILE A 324 -0.12 14.33 -8.80
N GLY A 325 -0.99 13.66 -8.03
CA GLY A 325 -2.03 14.31 -7.25
C GLY A 325 -1.49 15.27 -6.19
N THR A 326 -0.36 14.92 -5.55
CA THR A 326 0.32 15.82 -4.59
C THR A 326 0.94 17.02 -5.31
N SER A 327 1.55 16.84 -6.47
CA SER A 327 2.13 17.95 -7.26
C SER A 327 1.07 18.95 -7.74
N LEU A 328 -0.11 18.46 -8.13
CA LEU A 328 -1.24 19.32 -8.52
C LEU A 328 -1.72 20.18 -7.34
N ARG A 329 -1.81 19.61 -6.13
CA ARG A 329 -2.18 20.33 -4.90
C ARG A 329 -1.14 21.37 -4.49
N HIS A 330 0.11 21.17 -4.84
CA HIS A 330 1.15 22.20 -4.69
C HIS A 330 1.03 23.33 -5.74
N GLY A 331 0.21 23.18 -6.79
CA GLY A 331 0.10 24.14 -7.88
C GLY A 331 1.28 24.06 -8.85
N CYS A 332 1.67 22.85 -9.27
CA CYS A 332 2.69 22.67 -10.28
C CYS A 332 2.29 23.30 -11.63
N ARG A 333 3.27 23.79 -12.39
CA ARG A 333 3.07 24.41 -13.70
C ARG A 333 2.64 23.39 -14.76
N SER A 334 3.23 22.21 -14.70
CA SER A 334 2.86 21.05 -15.52
C SER A 334 3.27 19.76 -14.84
N VAL A 335 2.59 18.67 -15.17
CA VAL A 335 2.99 17.33 -14.75
C VAL A 335 2.92 16.36 -15.92
N VAL A 336 3.96 15.54 -16.09
CA VAL A 336 4.03 14.46 -17.09
C VAL A 336 4.45 13.17 -16.39
N ASN A 337 3.80 12.07 -16.75
CA ASN A 337 4.12 10.75 -16.22
C ASN A 337 4.73 9.86 -17.30
N PHE A 338 5.94 9.37 -17.10
CA PHE A 338 6.62 8.48 -18.03
C PHE A 338 6.32 7.02 -17.68
N GLU A 339 5.75 6.32 -18.67
CA GLU A 339 5.48 4.90 -18.65
C GLU A 339 6.41 4.19 -19.64
N LEU A 340 7.22 3.26 -19.14
CA LEU A 340 8.09 2.46 -19.99
C LEU A 340 7.30 1.47 -20.84
N MET A 341 6.19 0.95 -20.32
CA MET A 341 5.33 0.00 -20.99
C MET A 341 4.46 0.69 -22.07
N ASN A 342 3.96 -0.11 -23.00
CA ASN A 342 2.93 0.34 -23.93
C ASN A 342 1.65 0.71 -23.19
N ARG A 343 0.83 1.56 -23.80
CA ARG A 343 -0.52 1.85 -23.31
C ARG A 343 -1.31 0.54 -23.21
N PRO A 344 -1.86 0.21 -22.04
CA PRO A 344 -2.70 -0.97 -21.90
C PRO A 344 -3.93 -0.91 -22.80
N PRO A 345 -4.47 -2.05 -23.24
CA PRO A 345 -5.71 -2.09 -24.02
C PRO A 345 -6.90 -1.61 -23.18
N VAL A 346 -7.98 -1.18 -23.84
CA VAL A 346 -9.22 -0.77 -23.16
C VAL A 346 -9.94 -1.98 -22.55
N GLU A 347 -9.86 -3.14 -23.22
CA GLU A 347 -10.47 -4.40 -22.79
C GLU A 347 -9.39 -5.46 -22.52
N ARG A 348 -9.74 -6.53 -21.81
CA ARG A 348 -8.83 -7.64 -21.55
C ARG A 348 -8.30 -8.25 -22.84
N ALA A 349 -6.98 -8.37 -22.97
CA ALA A 349 -6.37 -9.14 -24.02
C ALA A 349 -6.57 -10.65 -23.78
N ALA A 350 -6.54 -11.47 -24.84
CA ALA A 350 -6.61 -12.92 -24.73
C ALA A 350 -5.49 -13.52 -23.86
N SER A 351 -4.34 -12.87 -23.79
CA SER A 351 -3.21 -13.24 -22.93
C SER A 351 -3.42 -12.88 -21.44
N ASN A 352 -4.47 -12.15 -21.10
CA ASN A 352 -4.83 -11.78 -19.73
C ASN A 352 -6.28 -12.19 -19.40
N PRO A 353 -6.59 -13.51 -19.39
CA PRO A 353 -7.94 -13.99 -19.19
C PRO A 353 -8.41 -13.76 -17.74
N TRP A 354 -9.73 -13.68 -17.56
CA TRP A 354 -10.34 -13.80 -16.23
C TRP A 354 -9.97 -15.19 -15.61
N PRO A 355 -9.72 -15.32 -14.29
CA PRO A 355 -9.91 -14.33 -13.23
C PRO A 355 -8.65 -13.48 -12.90
N ALA A 356 -7.61 -13.56 -13.71
CA ALA A 356 -6.39 -12.78 -13.48
C ALA A 356 -6.69 -11.28 -13.35
N TRP A 357 -5.82 -10.54 -12.63
CA TRP A 357 -5.94 -9.09 -12.53
C TRP A 357 -6.01 -8.44 -13.93
N PRO A 358 -7.01 -7.60 -14.22
CA PRO A 358 -7.17 -7.04 -15.56
C PRO A 358 -6.08 -6.00 -15.87
N THR A 359 -5.23 -6.33 -16.84
CA THR A 359 -4.23 -5.41 -17.39
C THR A 359 -4.88 -4.56 -18.49
N ILE A 360 -5.67 -3.60 -18.09
CA ILE A 360 -6.42 -2.68 -18.95
C ILE A 360 -6.09 -1.23 -18.63
N GLN A 361 -6.36 -0.33 -19.58
CA GLN A 361 -6.23 1.10 -19.32
C GLN A 361 -7.22 1.55 -18.23
N ARG A 362 -6.69 2.21 -17.22
CA ARG A 362 -7.47 2.80 -16.13
C ARG A 362 -7.08 4.27 -15.99
N THR A 363 -8.04 5.09 -15.64
CA THR A 363 -7.81 6.47 -15.24
C THR A 363 -7.91 6.52 -13.72
N ASP A 364 -6.80 6.78 -13.05
CA ASP A 364 -6.77 7.02 -11.61
C ASP A 364 -7.20 8.45 -11.29
N TYR A 365 -7.49 8.73 -10.02
CA TYR A 365 -7.94 10.05 -9.55
C TYR A 365 -7.00 11.18 -9.99
N ALA A 366 -5.69 10.98 -9.89
CA ALA A 366 -4.69 11.97 -10.22
C ALA A 366 -4.55 12.22 -11.73
N HIS A 367 -4.80 11.19 -12.56
CA HIS A 367 -4.85 11.38 -14.02
C HIS A 367 -6.05 12.25 -14.41
N ALA A 368 -7.22 12.00 -13.79
CA ALA A 368 -8.41 12.82 -14.02
C ALA A 368 -8.19 14.28 -13.56
N GLU A 369 -7.52 14.48 -12.42
CA GLU A 369 -7.14 15.81 -11.91
C GLU A 369 -6.19 16.54 -12.87
N ALA A 370 -5.15 15.84 -13.37
CA ALA A 370 -4.20 16.41 -14.31
C ALA A 370 -4.86 16.77 -15.65
N GLU A 371 -5.72 15.90 -16.18
CA GLU A 371 -6.48 16.15 -17.40
C GLU A 371 -7.42 17.35 -17.25
N ALA A 372 -8.15 17.42 -16.13
CA ALA A 372 -9.03 18.55 -15.84
C ALA A 372 -8.27 19.89 -15.71
N LYS A 373 -7.09 19.88 -15.07
CA LYS A 373 -6.28 21.08 -14.80
C LYS A 373 -5.49 21.53 -16.03
N HIS A 374 -4.90 20.59 -16.78
CA HIS A 374 -3.94 20.88 -17.87
C HIS A 374 -4.48 20.54 -19.27
N GLY A 375 -5.69 19.97 -19.38
CA GLY A 375 -6.38 19.71 -20.63
C GLY A 375 -5.93 18.43 -21.37
N ALA A 376 -5.07 17.59 -20.76
CA ALA A 376 -4.59 16.35 -21.37
C ALA A 376 -4.20 15.30 -20.29
N ASP A 377 -4.33 14.02 -20.67
CA ASP A 377 -3.79 12.88 -19.90
C ASP A 377 -2.27 13.07 -19.71
N PRO A 378 -1.74 13.04 -18.47
CA PRO A 378 -0.32 13.31 -18.23
C PRO A 378 0.61 12.18 -18.67
N ARG A 379 0.09 11.01 -19.07
CA ARG A 379 0.89 9.81 -19.33
C ARG A 379 1.53 9.79 -20.71
N ALA A 380 2.83 9.56 -20.74
CA ALA A 380 3.63 9.34 -21.95
C ALA A 380 4.14 7.89 -21.96
N TYR A 381 3.46 7.03 -22.72
CA TYR A 381 3.74 5.58 -22.81
C TYR A 381 4.94 5.26 -23.71
N ALA A 382 5.49 4.04 -23.54
CA ALA A 382 6.65 3.53 -24.26
C ALA A 382 7.82 4.52 -24.24
N THR A 383 8.09 5.11 -23.09
CA THR A 383 9.04 6.21 -22.92
C THR A 383 10.17 5.82 -21.98
N LEU A 384 11.39 5.75 -22.51
CA LEU A 384 12.61 5.44 -21.77
C LEU A 384 13.40 6.71 -21.47
N THR A 385 13.78 6.91 -20.22
CA THR A 385 14.67 7.99 -19.79
C THR A 385 16.13 7.67 -20.20
N LYS A 386 16.78 8.60 -20.88
CA LYS A 386 18.17 8.47 -21.35
C LYS A 386 19.16 9.31 -20.58
N ALA A 387 18.80 10.52 -20.19
CA ALA A 387 19.65 11.43 -19.45
C ALA A 387 18.85 12.53 -18.76
N PHE A 388 19.41 13.07 -17.71
CA PHE A 388 18.98 14.31 -17.10
C PHE A 388 19.87 15.45 -17.56
N VAL A 389 19.26 16.59 -17.87
CA VAL A 389 19.96 17.78 -18.37
C VAL A 389 19.84 18.86 -17.32
N GLY A 390 20.93 19.54 -17.02
CA GLY A 390 20.93 20.56 -15.99
C GLY A 390 21.87 21.71 -16.27
N GLU A 391 21.66 22.79 -15.52
CA GLU A 391 22.53 23.96 -15.46
C GLU A 391 22.90 24.23 -14.01
N SER A 392 24.18 24.55 -13.78
CA SER A 392 24.68 24.90 -12.43
C SER A 392 24.31 23.88 -11.34
N GLY A 393 24.34 22.56 -11.67
CA GLY A 393 24.04 21.48 -10.76
C GLY A 393 22.54 21.26 -10.46
N ARG A 394 21.65 21.97 -11.17
CA ARG A 394 20.18 21.84 -11.04
C ARG A 394 19.57 21.23 -12.28
N LEU A 395 18.55 20.43 -12.10
CA LEU A 395 17.76 19.85 -13.18
C LEU A 395 17.07 20.96 -13.99
N ALA A 396 17.12 20.87 -15.32
CA ALA A 396 16.41 21.74 -16.26
C ALA A 396 15.59 20.93 -17.29
N GLY A 397 15.86 19.63 -17.43
CA GLY A 397 15.11 18.79 -18.35
C GLY A 397 15.49 17.32 -18.31
N VAL A 398 14.66 16.51 -18.99
CA VAL A 398 14.87 15.06 -19.13
C VAL A 398 14.85 14.69 -20.61
N LYS A 399 15.90 14.00 -21.06
CA LYS A 399 15.96 13.40 -22.40
C LYS A 399 15.38 12.00 -22.38
N THR A 400 14.46 11.73 -23.30
CA THR A 400 13.82 10.42 -23.46
C THR A 400 13.93 9.92 -24.88
N ILE A 401 13.69 8.62 -25.07
CA ILE A 401 13.51 7.97 -26.36
C ILE A 401 12.28 7.06 -26.29
N LYS A 402 11.59 6.84 -27.40
CA LYS A 402 10.51 5.85 -27.50
C LYS A 402 11.10 4.45 -27.65
N VAL A 403 10.35 3.44 -27.17
CA VAL A 403 10.72 2.02 -27.25
C VAL A 403 9.65 1.20 -27.96
N ASP A 404 10.10 0.17 -28.70
CA ASP A 404 9.25 -0.81 -29.38
C ASP A 404 9.38 -2.17 -28.69
N TRP A 405 8.36 -2.58 -27.97
CA TRP A 405 8.27 -3.86 -27.24
C TRP A 405 8.02 -5.07 -28.16
N SER A 406 7.66 -4.86 -29.42
CA SER A 406 7.48 -5.95 -30.40
C SER A 406 8.82 -6.49 -30.95
N LYS A 407 9.91 -5.79 -30.67
CA LYS A 407 11.25 -6.08 -31.21
C LYS A 407 12.29 -6.06 -30.10
N PRO A 408 12.49 -7.18 -29.38
CA PRO A 408 13.59 -7.28 -28.41
C PRO A 408 14.95 -7.25 -29.12
N ASP A 409 15.93 -6.54 -28.55
CA ASP A 409 17.28 -6.45 -29.14
C ASP A 409 18.29 -7.45 -28.56
N GLY A 410 17.84 -8.45 -27.81
CA GLY A 410 18.66 -9.49 -27.19
C GLY A 410 19.33 -9.08 -25.88
N ARG A 411 19.44 -7.79 -25.55
CA ARG A 411 19.92 -7.24 -24.27
C ARG A 411 18.80 -6.63 -23.46
N ALA A 412 17.79 -6.08 -24.15
CA ALA A 412 16.59 -5.53 -23.55
C ALA A 412 15.34 -6.17 -24.17
N PRO A 413 14.21 -6.23 -23.44
CA PRO A 413 12.96 -6.77 -23.98
C PRO A 413 12.29 -5.85 -25.01
N PHE A 414 12.94 -4.76 -25.39
CA PHE A 414 12.48 -3.76 -26.37
C PHE A 414 13.66 -3.20 -27.19
N THR A 415 13.35 -2.56 -28.30
CA THR A 415 14.31 -1.80 -29.14
C THR A 415 14.03 -0.30 -29.03
N GLU A 416 15.07 0.52 -28.95
CA GLU A 416 14.95 1.99 -28.99
C GLU A 416 14.60 2.47 -30.39
N ILE A 417 13.65 3.40 -30.51
CA ILE A 417 13.23 3.99 -31.77
C ILE A 417 14.06 5.25 -32.02
N HIS A 418 15.17 5.12 -32.76
CA HIS A 418 16.02 6.26 -33.12
C HIS A 418 15.26 7.34 -33.89
N GLY A 419 15.53 8.60 -33.57
CA GLY A 419 14.84 9.75 -34.16
C GLY A 419 13.57 10.14 -33.37
N SER A 420 13.24 9.42 -32.28
CA SER A 420 12.13 9.73 -31.38
C SER A 420 12.58 10.45 -30.12
N GLU A 421 13.84 10.88 -30.07
CA GLU A 421 14.41 11.57 -28.93
C GLU A 421 13.63 12.86 -28.63
N LYS A 422 13.32 13.08 -27.36
CA LYS A 422 12.61 14.29 -26.90
C LYS A 422 13.25 14.84 -25.65
N LEU A 423 13.38 16.16 -25.60
CA LEU A 423 13.74 16.89 -24.38
C LEU A 423 12.46 17.45 -23.76
N TRP A 424 12.25 17.13 -22.49
CA TRP A 424 11.14 17.61 -21.70
C TRP A 424 11.66 18.62 -20.67
N PRO A 425 11.05 19.79 -20.48
CA PRO A 425 11.40 20.70 -19.41
C PRO A 425 11.05 20.04 -18.06
N ALA A 426 11.95 20.14 -17.08
CA ALA A 426 11.75 19.58 -15.75
C ALA A 426 12.55 20.35 -14.69
N ASP A 427 11.86 20.78 -13.65
CA ASP A 427 12.46 21.32 -12.43
C ASP A 427 12.54 20.25 -11.34
N LEU A 428 11.61 19.26 -11.40
CA LEU A 428 11.54 18.14 -10.48
C LEU A 428 11.28 16.83 -11.23
N VAL A 429 11.93 15.77 -10.77
CA VAL A 429 11.65 14.39 -11.17
C VAL A 429 11.38 13.56 -9.92
N PHE A 430 10.28 12.79 -9.92
CA PHE A 430 9.96 11.81 -8.90
C PHE A 430 10.06 10.39 -9.46
N LEU A 431 10.93 9.57 -8.86
CA LEU A 431 11.14 8.17 -9.24
C LEU A 431 10.14 7.29 -8.48
N ALA A 432 9.09 6.83 -9.15
CA ALA A 432 8.02 5.98 -8.63
C ALA A 432 8.11 4.56 -9.22
N THR A 433 9.31 3.99 -9.22
CA THR A 433 9.68 2.77 -9.95
C THR A 433 9.68 1.51 -9.08
N GLY A 434 9.14 1.60 -7.87
CA GLY A 434 9.02 0.49 -6.92
C GLY A 434 10.27 0.31 -6.04
N PHE A 435 10.34 -0.85 -5.38
CA PHE A 435 11.34 -1.15 -4.34
C PHE A 435 12.03 -2.48 -4.61
N VAL A 436 13.24 -2.64 -4.10
CA VAL A 436 14.04 -3.87 -4.24
C VAL A 436 14.08 -4.72 -2.97
N GLY A 437 13.45 -4.29 -1.89
CA GLY A 437 13.35 -5.06 -0.64
C GLY A 437 13.54 -4.22 0.62
N PRO A 438 13.64 -4.88 1.79
CA PRO A 438 13.90 -4.22 3.06
C PRO A 438 15.36 -3.70 3.14
N GLU A 439 15.60 -2.82 4.09
CA GLU A 439 16.94 -2.52 4.55
C GLU A 439 17.57 -3.76 5.17
N LYS A 440 18.90 -3.95 4.97
CA LYS A 440 19.59 -5.17 5.38
C LYS A 440 20.08 -5.15 6.83
N THR A 441 20.27 -3.98 7.41
CA THR A 441 20.96 -3.79 8.67
C THR A 441 20.40 -4.65 9.79
N THR A 442 19.09 -4.59 10.05
CA THR A 442 18.47 -5.38 11.11
C THR A 442 18.46 -6.88 10.82
N PRO A 443 18.11 -7.36 9.61
CA PRO A 443 18.29 -8.75 9.23
C PRO A 443 19.72 -9.26 9.40
N ASP A 444 20.73 -8.50 8.95
CA ASP A 444 22.15 -8.89 9.06
C ASP A 444 22.60 -9.00 10.52
N LEU A 445 22.21 -8.05 11.39
CA LEU A 445 22.52 -8.10 12.82
C LEU A 445 21.87 -9.29 13.54
N LEU A 446 20.73 -9.76 13.07
CA LEU A 446 20.04 -10.97 13.56
C LEU A 446 20.55 -12.25 12.88
N GLY A 447 21.44 -12.17 11.90
CA GLY A 447 21.91 -13.34 11.14
C GLY A 447 20.82 -13.99 10.27
N LEU A 448 19.82 -13.23 9.80
CA LEU A 448 18.75 -13.75 8.99
C LEU A 448 19.19 -14.01 7.55
N ASN A 449 18.81 -15.17 7.04
CA ASN A 449 19.02 -15.47 5.62
C ASN A 449 18.15 -14.58 4.74
N MET A 450 18.75 -14.06 3.67
CA MET A 450 18.05 -13.32 2.62
C MET A 450 17.86 -14.23 1.40
N GLN A 451 16.77 -14.01 0.68
CA GLN A 451 16.46 -14.70 -0.57
C GLN A 451 16.25 -13.69 -1.70
N ASN A 452 16.42 -14.15 -2.94
CA ASN A 452 16.28 -13.32 -4.12
C ASN A 452 15.22 -13.91 -5.08
N PRO A 453 13.92 -13.79 -4.77
CA PRO A 453 12.87 -14.50 -5.50
C PRO A 453 12.67 -13.97 -6.93
N ARG A 454 13.15 -12.76 -7.24
CA ARG A 454 12.95 -12.10 -8.54
C ARG A 454 14.21 -11.39 -9.05
N GLY A 455 15.37 -12.05 -9.02
CA GLY A 455 16.62 -11.51 -9.55
C GLY A 455 17.21 -10.41 -8.65
N ASN A 456 16.91 -9.14 -8.88
CA ASN A 456 17.49 -8.02 -8.11
C ASN A 456 16.73 -7.67 -6.81
N TRP A 457 15.73 -8.45 -6.45
CA TRP A 457 14.88 -8.21 -5.29
C TRP A 457 15.31 -9.09 -4.12
N GLU A 458 15.69 -8.49 -3.03
CA GLU A 458 16.11 -9.20 -1.82
C GLU A 458 15.03 -9.09 -0.75
N THR A 459 14.65 -10.22 -0.16
CA THR A 459 13.68 -10.30 0.93
C THR A 459 14.20 -11.23 2.03
N ILE A 460 13.68 -11.11 3.24
CA ILE A 460 13.98 -12.02 4.33
C ILE A 460 13.44 -13.41 3.95
N ALA A 461 14.31 -14.41 4.00
CA ALA A 461 13.93 -15.78 3.70
C ALA A 461 13.03 -16.34 4.82
N ALA A 462 11.77 -16.53 4.51
CA ALA A 462 10.79 -17.18 5.37
C ALA A 462 9.70 -17.80 4.50
N GLU A 463 9.34 -19.07 4.77
CA GLU A 463 8.35 -19.79 4.01
C GLU A 463 6.95 -19.24 4.24
N HIS A 464 6.15 -19.14 3.18
CA HIS A 464 4.76 -18.73 3.29
C HIS A 464 3.95 -19.79 4.07
N GLY A 465 3.17 -19.35 5.04
CA GLY A 465 2.43 -20.23 5.95
C GLY A 465 3.15 -20.48 7.28
N ALA A 466 4.45 -20.75 7.25
CA ALA A 466 5.26 -20.90 8.47
C ALA A 466 5.81 -19.58 8.99
N PHE A 467 6.14 -18.64 8.10
CA PHE A 467 6.70 -17.32 8.39
C PHE A 467 7.99 -17.33 9.24
N THR A 468 8.55 -18.51 9.53
CA THR A 468 9.78 -18.67 10.29
C THR A 468 11.00 -18.29 9.46
N THR A 469 11.95 -17.60 10.10
CA THR A 469 13.25 -17.24 9.50
C THR A 469 14.31 -18.29 9.85
N SER A 470 15.57 -18.04 9.45
CA SER A 470 16.72 -18.86 9.85
C SER A 470 17.04 -18.81 11.34
N GLU A 471 16.55 -17.80 12.07
CA GLU A 471 16.76 -17.64 13.51
C GLU A 471 15.54 -18.11 14.29
N PRO A 472 15.66 -19.10 15.19
CA PRO A 472 14.54 -19.59 16.00
C PRO A 472 13.85 -18.49 16.80
N GLY A 473 12.51 -18.45 16.74
CA GLY A 473 11.68 -17.45 17.42
C GLY A 473 11.67 -16.08 16.73
N VAL A 474 12.27 -15.96 15.55
CA VAL A 474 12.17 -14.79 14.68
C VAL A 474 11.35 -15.13 13.45
N PHE A 475 10.35 -14.31 13.17
CA PHE A 475 9.41 -14.46 12.06
C PHE A 475 9.47 -13.23 11.15
N ALA A 476 9.01 -13.37 9.89
CA ALA A 476 8.95 -12.25 8.96
C ALA A 476 7.62 -12.21 8.21
N ALA A 477 7.05 -11.02 8.02
CA ALA A 477 5.76 -10.84 7.36
C ALA A 477 5.69 -9.53 6.55
N GLY A 478 4.84 -9.52 5.53
CA GLY A 478 4.63 -8.38 4.67
C GLY A 478 5.75 -8.20 3.65
N ASP A 479 5.94 -6.97 3.17
CA ASP A 479 6.82 -6.70 2.04
C ASP A 479 8.31 -7.01 2.33
N CYS A 480 8.75 -7.04 3.58
CA CYS A 480 10.12 -7.44 3.90
C CYS A 480 10.40 -8.92 3.61
N ARG A 481 9.36 -9.77 3.61
CA ARG A 481 9.40 -11.19 3.27
C ARG A 481 8.96 -11.47 1.83
N ARG A 482 7.84 -10.84 1.42
CA ARG A 482 7.17 -11.10 0.14
C ARG A 482 7.71 -10.26 -1.03
N GLY A 483 8.34 -9.12 -0.72
CA GLY A 483 8.55 -8.03 -1.65
C GLY A 483 7.32 -7.11 -1.71
N GLN A 484 7.44 -5.95 -2.32
CA GLN A 484 6.35 -4.99 -2.42
C GLN A 484 5.07 -5.65 -2.99
N SER A 485 3.94 -5.42 -2.32
CA SER A 485 2.66 -6.02 -2.67
C SER A 485 1.49 -5.13 -2.24
N LEU A 486 0.28 -5.68 -2.25
CA LEU A 486 -0.93 -4.95 -1.87
C LEU A 486 -1.08 -4.86 -0.35
N VAL A 487 -1.77 -3.82 0.14
CA VAL A 487 -2.10 -3.67 1.57
C VAL A 487 -2.80 -4.90 2.13
N VAL A 488 -3.69 -5.51 1.36
CA VAL A 488 -4.42 -6.72 1.76
C VAL A 488 -3.50 -7.94 1.92
N TRP A 489 -2.42 -8.05 1.12
CA TRP A 489 -1.39 -9.07 1.30
C TRP A 489 -0.56 -8.84 2.56
N ALA A 490 -0.23 -7.58 2.87
CA ALA A 490 0.48 -7.27 4.10
C ALA A 490 -0.35 -7.65 5.34
N ILE A 491 -1.67 -7.39 5.32
CA ILE A 491 -2.60 -7.81 6.38
C ILE A 491 -2.65 -9.35 6.47
N ASN A 492 -2.78 -10.05 5.33
CA ASN A 492 -2.77 -11.52 5.26
C ASN A 492 -1.53 -12.10 5.96
N GLU A 493 -0.35 -11.61 5.60
CA GLU A 493 0.90 -12.10 6.15
C GLU A 493 1.09 -11.76 7.62
N GLY A 494 0.65 -10.58 8.06
CA GLY A 494 0.65 -10.24 9.49
C GLY A 494 -0.23 -11.19 10.31
N ARG A 495 -1.41 -11.53 9.79
CA ARG A 495 -2.31 -12.53 10.41
C ARG A 495 -1.68 -13.92 10.43
N GLY A 496 -1.04 -14.32 9.33
CA GLY A 496 -0.36 -15.61 9.22
C GLY A 496 0.82 -15.73 10.17
N ALA A 497 1.67 -14.71 10.24
CA ALA A 497 2.80 -14.67 11.17
C ALA A 497 2.33 -14.69 12.63
N ALA A 498 1.24 -13.99 12.96
CA ALA A 498 0.65 -14.05 14.30
C ALA A 498 0.25 -15.47 14.69
N ARG A 499 -0.41 -16.20 13.77
CA ARG A 499 -0.75 -17.61 14.00
C ARG A 499 0.49 -18.46 14.21
N ALA A 500 1.51 -18.32 13.36
CA ALA A 500 2.75 -19.09 13.47
C ALA A 500 3.49 -18.80 14.79
N VAL A 501 3.51 -17.54 15.24
CA VAL A 501 4.07 -17.15 16.54
C VAL A 501 3.29 -17.76 17.69
N ASP A 502 1.96 -17.74 17.64
CA ASP A 502 1.12 -18.35 18.67
C ASP A 502 1.34 -19.88 18.76
N GLU A 503 1.41 -20.56 17.61
CA GLU A 503 1.76 -22.00 17.57
C GLU A 503 3.16 -22.28 18.16
N TYR A 504 4.14 -21.43 17.86
CA TYR A 504 5.49 -21.53 18.41
C TYR A 504 5.52 -21.35 19.93
N LEU A 505 4.77 -20.39 20.46
CA LEU A 505 4.77 -20.05 21.88
C LEU A 505 3.90 -20.97 22.76
N MET A 506 2.79 -21.46 22.19
CA MET A 506 1.75 -22.19 22.94
C MET A 506 1.66 -23.66 22.53
N GLY A 507 2.31 -24.08 21.44
CA GLY A 507 2.21 -25.43 20.88
C GLY A 507 0.97 -25.66 20.01
N TYR A 508 0.05 -24.73 19.97
CA TYR A 508 -1.15 -24.72 19.11
C TYR A 508 -1.64 -23.30 18.90
N SER A 509 -2.53 -23.08 17.94
CA SER A 509 -3.17 -21.77 17.75
C SER A 509 -4.65 -21.91 17.42
N THR A 510 -5.48 -21.04 17.99
CA THR A 510 -6.89 -20.87 17.66
C THR A 510 -7.11 -19.73 16.65
N LEU A 511 -6.05 -19.00 16.30
CA LEU A 511 -6.15 -17.95 15.28
C LEU A 511 -6.50 -18.56 13.91
N PRO A 512 -7.33 -17.88 13.11
CA PRO A 512 -7.65 -18.36 11.77
C PRO A 512 -6.38 -18.36 10.91
N ALA A 513 -6.19 -19.43 10.14
CA ALA A 513 -5.21 -19.42 9.07
C ALA A 513 -5.64 -18.37 8.01
N PRO A 514 -4.76 -17.49 7.54
CA PRO A 514 -5.04 -16.72 6.34
C PRO A 514 -5.25 -17.68 5.17
N GLY A 515 -6.02 -17.27 4.17
CA GLY A 515 -6.45 -18.14 3.08
C GLY A 515 -5.34 -19.01 2.49
N ILE A 516 -5.68 -20.24 2.18
CA ILE A 516 -4.79 -21.17 1.51
C ILE A 516 -4.58 -20.66 0.08
N THR A 517 -3.34 -20.42 -0.32
CA THR A 517 -3.04 -20.04 -1.69
C THR A 517 -3.02 -21.30 -2.57
N MET A 518 -3.73 -21.25 -3.71
CA MET A 518 -3.72 -22.37 -4.69
C MET A 518 -2.31 -22.64 -5.28
N ALA A 519 -1.35 -21.77 -5.03
CA ALA A 519 0.06 -21.97 -5.38
C ALA A 519 0.81 -22.92 -4.42
N SER A 520 0.14 -23.43 -3.40
CA SER A 520 0.69 -24.38 -2.43
C SER A 520 0.08 -25.79 -2.56
N VAL A 521 -0.61 -26.07 -3.67
CA VAL A 521 -1.10 -27.43 -4.01
C VAL A 521 -0.32 -27.98 -5.20
#